data_27d33f6f5b7b19aa9c28407ff5397bb8
#
_entry.id   27d33f6f5b7b19aa9c28407ff5397bb8
#
_cell.length_a   1.000
_cell.length_b   1.000
_cell.length_c   1.000
_cell.angle_alpha   90.00
_cell.angle_beta   90.00
_cell.angle_gamma   90.00
#
_symmetry.space_group_name_H-M   'P 1'
#
loop_
_entity.id
_entity.type
_entity.pdbx_description
1 polymer ?
#
loop_
_entity_poly.entity_id
_entity_poly.type
_entity_poly.pdbx_seq_one_letter_code
_entity_poly.pdbx_strand_id
1 'polypeptide(L)'
;MDAVRRLITLFAGADSPVLILGEDGSGKETCAMSLHRLSPRANGRFVSVDCDAGPSAEEIFGEMQAGADGRIRHSEGLLAAADTGTVYLSNADRLPPDLQNRLLRVMETSSYRAVGSNAQMPCRARVFLGSSRSAADIAADPDPRSPLLVRMLSFVIQVPALRDRPSDIREIAETLLANRSFQRNASKSFSASARQHLVRLSIK
;
A
#
# COMPACT_ATOMS: atom_id res chain seq x y z
N MET A 1 15.67 -9.30 -6.82
CA MET A 1 14.51 -9.53 -5.89
C MET A 1 14.86 -10.20 -4.57
N ASP A 2 16.00 -10.86 -4.40
CA ASP A 2 16.29 -11.61 -3.15
C ASP A 2 16.39 -10.71 -1.91
N ALA A 3 16.94 -9.52 -2.03
CA ALA A 3 16.94 -8.56 -0.92
C ALA A 3 15.52 -8.15 -0.49
N VAL A 4 14.62 -7.92 -1.45
CA VAL A 4 13.21 -7.59 -1.19
C VAL A 4 12.51 -8.76 -0.50
N ARG A 5 12.70 -9.99 -0.98
CA ARG A 5 12.12 -11.21 -0.38
C ARG A 5 12.59 -11.40 1.07
N ARG A 6 13.88 -11.18 1.35
CA ARG A 6 14.41 -11.23 2.73
C ARG A 6 13.78 -10.18 3.64
N LEU A 7 13.63 -8.93 3.16
CA LEU A 7 12.99 -7.87 3.93
C LEU A 7 11.49 -8.16 4.16
N ILE A 8 10.79 -8.69 3.16
CA ILE A 8 9.40 -9.13 3.32
C ILE A 8 9.31 -10.18 4.44
N THR A 9 10.16 -11.21 4.41
CA THR A 9 10.16 -12.26 5.44
C THR A 9 10.49 -11.69 6.82
N LEU A 10 11.47 -10.79 6.91
CA LEU A 10 11.87 -10.14 8.16
C LEU A 10 10.74 -9.29 8.75
N PHE A 11 10.11 -8.44 7.92
CA PHE A 11 9.07 -7.53 8.37
C PHE A 11 7.70 -8.19 8.53
N ALA A 12 7.48 -9.37 7.93
CA ALA A 12 6.20 -10.07 8.03
C ALA A 12 5.84 -10.39 9.49
N GLY A 13 6.82 -10.82 10.29
CA GLY A 13 6.60 -11.17 11.71
C GLY A 13 6.43 -9.99 12.65
N ALA A 14 6.72 -8.76 12.22
CA ALA A 14 6.58 -7.56 13.04
C ALA A 14 5.20 -6.92 12.82
N ASP A 15 4.69 -6.22 13.84
CA ASP A 15 3.45 -5.42 13.72
C ASP A 15 3.71 -3.96 13.32
N SER A 16 4.96 -3.58 13.19
CA SER A 16 5.33 -2.23 12.77
C SER A 16 4.78 -1.88 11.39
N PRO A 17 4.38 -0.63 11.17
CA PRO A 17 4.05 -0.14 9.84
C PRO A 17 5.26 -0.24 8.90
N VAL A 18 5.03 -0.34 7.59
CA VAL A 18 6.09 -0.50 6.59
C VAL A 18 5.90 0.49 5.44
N LEU A 19 6.98 1.15 5.03
CA LEU A 19 7.04 2.00 3.85
C LEU A 19 7.63 1.21 2.68
N ILE A 20 6.90 1.16 1.57
CA ILE A 20 7.30 0.45 0.35
C ILE A 20 7.58 1.49 -0.72
N LEU A 21 8.84 1.63 -1.08
CA LEU A 21 9.30 2.60 -2.07
C LEU A 21 9.61 1.91 -3.40
N GLY A 22 9.37 2.63 -4.49
CA GLY A 22 9.70 2.15 -5.83
C GLY A 22 8.91 2.90 -6.88
N GLU A 23 9.40 2.90 -8.09
CA GLU A 23 8.74 3.55 -9.23
C GLU A 23 7.33 3.03 -9.48
N ASP A 24 6.53 3.78 -10.23
CA ASP A 24 5.20 3.34 -10.64
C ASP A 24 5.34 2.10 -11.54
N GLY A 25 4.46 1.12 -11.30
CA GLY A 25 4.56 -0.18 -11.98
C GLY A 25 5.63 -1.12 -11.43
N SER A 26 6.46 -0.73 -10.45
CA SER A 26 7.48 -1.61 -9.86
C SER A 26 6.92 -2.80 -9.07
N GLY A 27 5.62 -2.85 -8.80
CA GLY A 27 4.98 -3.92 -8.03
C GLY A 27 4.97 -3.67 -6.52
N LYS A 28 4.90 -2.42 -6.09
CA LYS A 28 4.76 -2.05 -4.67
C LYS A 28 3.56 -2.73 -4.00
N GLU A 29 2.41 -2.75 -4.66
CA GLU A 29 1.21 -3.40 -4.14
C GLU A 29 1.38 -4.92 -4.02
N THR A 30 2.02 -5.56 -5.01
CA THR A 30 2.37 -6.99 -4.96
C THR A 30 3.29 -7.28 -3.78
N CYS A 31 4.23 -6.38 -3.49
CA CYS A 31 5.11 -6.46 -2.32
C CYS A 31 4.29 -6.35 -1.02
N ALA A 32 3.38 -5.37 -0.92
CA ALA A 32 2.49 -5.19 0.22
C ALA A 32 1.59 -6.42 0.46
N MET A 33 1.00 -6.96 -0.60
CA MET A 33 0.18 -8.17 -0.55
C MET A 33 0.99 -9.38 -0.07
N SER A 34 2.24 -9.53 -0.56
CA SER A 34 3.13 -10.62 -0.15
C SER A 34 3.50 -10.51 1.33
N LEU A 35 3.78 -9.28 1.79
CA LEU A 35 4.07 -8.99 3.19
C LEU A 35 2.88 -9.32 4.10
N HIS A 36 1.67 -8.95 3.69
CA HIS A 36 0.43 -9.30 4.39
C HIS A 36 0.24 -10.82 4.48
N ARG A 37 0.37 -11.53 3.35
CA ARG A 37 0.16 -12.99 3.28
C ARG A 37 1.15 -13.79 4.12
N LEU A 38 2.37 -13.28 4.33
CA LEU A 38 3.39 -13.91 5.16
C LEU A 38 3.33 -13.48 6.63
N SER A 39 2.45 -12.53 6.98
CA SER A 39 2.30 -12.03 8.33
C SER A 39 1.31 -12.87 9.16
N PRO A 40 1.30 -12.72 10.50
CA PRO A 40 0.26 -13.31 11.36
C PRO A 40 -1.15 -12.83 11.01
N ARG A 41 -1.27 -11.76 10.22
CA ARG A 41 -2.54 -11.14 9.78
C ARG A 41 -3.05 -11.66 8.44
N ALA A 42 -2.44 -12.71 7.88
CA ALA A 42 -2.74 -13.26 6.55
C ALA A 42 -4.21 -13.67 6.34
N ASN A 43 -4.90 -14.03 7.41
CA ASN A 43 -6.32 -14.37 7.38
C ASN A 43 -7.25 -13.15 7.53
N GLY A 44 -6.69 -11.98 7.84
CA GLY A 44 -7.43 -10.72 7.92
C GLY A 44 -7.66 -10.10 6.54
N ARG A 45 -8.44 -9.02 6.50
CA ARG A 45 -8.67 -8.28 5.26
C ARG A 45 -7.42 -7.52 4.82
N PHE A 46 -7.13 -7.54 3.53
CA PHE A 46 -6.18 -6.62 2.90
C PHE A 46 -6.98 -5.56 2.15
N VAL A 47 -6.92 -4.33 2.64
CA VAL A 47 -7.63 -3.18 2.06
C VAL A 47 -6.60 -2.28 1.39
N SER A 48 -6.69 -2.13 0.07
CA SER A 48 -5.81 -1.26 -0.72
C SER A 48 -6.55 -0.01 -1.17
N VAL A 49 -5.90 1.13 -1.04
CA VAL A 49 -6.43 2.45 -1.44
C VAL A 49 -5.37 3.20 -2.20
N ASP A 50 -5.77 3.81 -3.31
CA ASP A 50 -4.93 4.71 -4.07
C ASP A 50 -5.15 6.15 -3.64
N CYS A 51 -4.12 6.76 -3.05
CA CYS A 51 -4.18 8.12 -2.57
C CYS A 51 -4.17 9.17 -3.70
N ASP A 52 -3.80 8.80 -4.93
CA ASP A 52 -3.99 9.67 -6.10
C ASP A 52 -5.48 9.93 -6.41
N ALA A 53 -6.36 9.02 -6.02
CA ALA A 53 -7.80 9.21 -6.12
C ALA A 53 -8.35 10.26 -5.14
N GLY A 54 -7.52 10.75 -4.21
CA GLY A 54 -7.88 11.76 -3.21
C GLY A 54 -8.89 11.28 -2.18
N PRO A 55 -8.64 10.15 -1.48
CA PRO A 55 -9.59 9.65 -0.50
C PRO A 55 -9.85 10.70 0.59
N SER A 56 -11.11 10.81 0.98
CA SER A 56 -11.53 11.76 2.02
C SER A 56 -11.18 11.25 3.43
N ALA A 57 -11.29 12.15 4.42
CA ALA A 57 -11.12 11.78 5.81
C ALA A 57 -12.17 10.75 6.26
N GLU A 58 -13.40 10.90 5.77
CA GLU A 58 -14.53 10.03 6.06
C GLU A 58 -14.28 8.61 5.50
N GLU A 59 -13.71 8.51 4.30
CA GLU A 59 -13.36 7.23 3.70
C GLU A 59 -12.28 6.49 4.52
N ILE A 60 -11.26 7.22 4.99
CA ILE A 60 -10.15 6.60 5.74
C ILE A 60 -10.58 6.28 7.19
N PHE A 61 -11.16 7.25 7.89
CA PHE A 61 -11.40 7.17 9.34
C PHE A 61 -12.86 6.86 9.70
N GLY A 62 -13.76 6.85 8.72
CA GLY A 62 -15.20 6.77 8.96
C GLY A 62 -15.83 8.09 9.40
N GLU A 63 -17.14 8.10 9.50
CA GLU A 63 -17.92 9.26 9.84
C GLU A 63 -19.02 8.92 10.83
N MET A 64 -19.33 9.86 11.73
CA MET A 64 -20.48 9.83 12.59
C MET A 64 -21.29 11.11 12.38
N GLN A 65 -22.47 11.01 11.80
CA GLN A 65 -23.38 12.13 11.59
C GLN A 65 -24.63 12.02 12.47
N ALA A 66 -24.98 13.09 13.15
CA ALA A 66 -26.30 13.21 13.78
C ALA A 66 -27.34 13.54 12.68
N GLY A 67 -28.24 12.61 12.42
CA GLY A 67 -29.35 12.86 11.49
C GLY A 67 -30.36 13.86 12.07
N ALA A 68 -31.13 14.52 11.20
CA ALA A 68 -32.21 15.44 11.59
C ALA A 68 -33.32 14.72 12.42
N ASP A 69 -33.36 13.41 12.35
CA ASP A 69 -34.25 12.50 13.10
C ASP A 69 -33.71 12.12 14.49
N GLY A 70 -32.57 12.71 14.91
CA GLY A 70 -31.88 12.39 16.18
C GLY A 70 -31.13 11.06 16.17
N ARG A 71 -31.10 10.36 15.05
CA ARG A 71 -30.36 9.09 14.91
C ARG A 71 -28.92 9.38 14.49
N ILE A 72 -27.98 8.66 15.12
CA ILE A 72 -26.57 8.69 14.70
C ILE A 72 -26.41 7.74 13.53
N ARG A 73 -25.98 8.27 12.39
CA ARG A 73 -25.54 7.49 11.24
C ARG A 73 -24.05 7.28 11.34
N HIS A 74 -23.63 6.05 11.23
CA HIS A 74 -22.21 5.64 11.26
C HIS A 74 -21.82 5.07 9.91
N SER A 75 -20.78 5.64 9.30
CA SER A 75 -20.12 5.10 8.11
C SER A 75 -18.75 4.55 8.53
N GLU A 76 -18.52 3.29 8.23
CA GLU A 76 -17.25 2.62 8.50
C GLU A 76 -16.17 3.12 7.55
N GLY A 77 -15.02 3.56 8.10
CA GLY A 77 -13.85 3.90 7.31
C GLY A 77 -12.95 2.69 7.04
N LEU A 78 -11.95 2.87 6.17
CA LEU A 78 -11.02 1.83 5.75
C LEU A 78 -10.26 1.18 6.92
N LEU A 79 -9.89 1.97 7.94
CA LEU A 79 -9.21 1.46 9.14
C LEU A 79 -10.09 0.48 9.92
N ALA A 80 -11.38 0.77 10.05
CA ALA A 80 -12.34 -0.12 10.69
C ALA A 80 -12.63 -1.35 9.82
N ALA A 81 -12.81 -1.15 8.50
CA ALA A 81 -13.08 -2.21 7.54
C ALA A 81 -11.96 -3.26 7.46
N ALA A 82 -10.71 -2.83 7.67
CA ALA A 82 -9.56 -3.75 7.73
C ALA A 82 -9.50 -4.54 9.03
N ASP A 83 -10.11 -4.05 10.10
CA ASP A 83 -10.12 -4.64 11.45
C ASP A 83 -8.73 -5.07 11.92
N THR A 84 -8.49 -6.36 12.12
CA THR A 84 -7.20 -6.94 12.49
C THR A 84 -6.29 -7.24 11.30
N GLY A 85 -6.71 -6.91 10.10
CA GLY A 85 -5.98 -7.12 8.85
C GLY A 85 -4.94 -6.04 8.56
N THR A 86 -4.89 -5.61 7.30
CA THR A 86 -3.89 -4.65 6.80
C THR A 86 -4.54 -3.62 5.89
N VAL A 87 -4.16 -2.35 6.06
CA VAL A 87 -4.46 -1.26 5.12
C VAL A 87 -3.19 -0.90 4.36
N TYR A 88 -3.26 -0.87 3.05
CA TYR A 88 -2.20 -0.38 2.18
C TYR A 88 -2.64 0.90 1.48
N LEU A 89 -1.91 1.99 1.71
CA LEU A 89 -2.13 3.28 1.08
C LEU A 89 -1.04 3.49 0.02
N SER A 90 -1.38 3.29 -1.26
CA SER A 90 -0.46 3.60 -2.36
C SER A 90 -0.39 5.10 -2.57
N ASN A 91 0.74 5.59 -3.04
CA ASN A 91 0.98 7.02 -3.26
C ASN A 91 0.66 7.90 -2.03
N ALA A 92 1.07 7.44 -0.83
CA ALA A 92 0.74 8.08 0.44
C ALA A 92 1.28 9.52 0.57
N ASP A 93 2.29 9.88 -0.22
CA ASP A 93 2.80 11.25 -0.36
C ASP A 93 1.81 12.21 -1.03
N ARG A 94 0.78 11.69 -1.70
CA ARG A 94 -0.29 12.51 -2.33
C ARG A 94 -1.40 12.90 -1.38
N LEU A 95 -1.46 12.28 -0.21
CA LEU A 95 -2.44 12.65 0.80
C LEU A 95 -2.25 14.10 1.25
N PRO A 96 -3.35 14.83 1.49
CA PRO A 96 -3.29 16.14 2.14
C PRO A 96 -2.54 16.09 3.48
N PRO A 97 -1.78 17.13 3.84
CA PRO A 97 -0.99 17.16 5.08
C PRO A 97 -1.78 16.81 6.34
N ASP A 98 -3.03 17.24 6.43
CA ASP A 98 -3.89 16.95 7.58
C ASP A 98 -4.19 15.45 7.71
N LEU A 99 -4.43 14.77 6.60
CA LEU A 99 -4.65 13.31 6.59
C LEU A 99 -3.37 12.55 6.92
N GLN A 100 -2.22 13.03 6.42
CA GLN A 100 -0.92 12.46 6.77
C GLN A 100 -0.65 12.57 8.29
N ASN A 101 -0.91 13.74 8.88
CA ASN A 101 -0.76 13.97 10.32
C ASN A 101 -1.71 13.08 11.14
N ARG A 102 -2.95 12.92 10.69
CA ARG A 102 -3.91 12.02 11.35
C ARG A 102 -3.46 10.57 11.28
N LEU A 103 -2.99 10.09 10.13
CA LEU A 103 -2.44 8.74 9.96
C LEU A 103 -1.20 8.52 10.82
N LEU A 104 -0.30 9.49 10.90
CA LEU A 104 0.86 9.42 11.78
C LEU A 104 0.44 9.19 13.23
N ARG A 105 -0.55 9.96 13.71
CA ARG A 105 -1.12 9.76 15.06
C ARG A 105 -1.69 8.36 15.25
N VAL A 106 -2.41 7.83 14.25
CA VAL A 106 -2.95 6.46 14.31
C VAL A 106 -1.83 5.44 14.51
N MET A 107 -0.73 5.58 13.76
CA MET A 107 0.40 4.65 13.88
C MET A 107 1.15 4.77 15.21
N GLU A 108 1.18 5.97 15.81
CA GLU A 108 1.83 6.21 17.11
C GLU A 108 0.98 5.76 18.30
N THR A 109 -0.34 5.96 18.21
CA THR A 109 -1.25 5.75 19.35
C THR A 109 -2.12 4.49 19.24
N SER A 110 -2.07 3.81 18.09
CA SER A 110 -2.96 2.70 17.73
C SER A 110 -4.45 3.03 17.94
N SER A 111 -4.81 4.29 17.66
CA SER A 111 -6.17 4.76 17.84
C SER A 111 -6.49 5.94 16.91
N TYR A 112 -7.77 6.10 16.59
CA TYR A 112 -8.26 7.17 15.73
C TYR A 112 -9.64 7.67 16.18
N ARG A 113 -10.11 8.74 15.54
CA ARG A 113 -11.46 9.27 15.69
C ARG A 113 -12.12 9.36 14.32
N ALA A 114 -13.36 8.90 14.22
CA ALA A 114 -14.17 9.14 13.03
C ALA A 114 -14.46 10.66 12.88
N VAL A 115 -14.72 11.07 11.65
CA VAL A 115 -15.14 12.45 11.38
C VAL A 115 -16.48 12.71 12.08
N GLY A 116 -16.62 13.88 12.71
CA GLY A 116 -17.82 14.23 13.48
C GLY A 116 -17.91 13.55 14.86
N SER A 117 -16.89 12.77 15.29
CA SER A 117 -16.89 12.11 16.59
C SER A 117 -15.69 12.52 17.45
N ASN A 118 -15.97 12.69 18.75
CA ASN A 118 -14.93 12.85 19.77
C ASN A 118 -14.49 11.51 20.41
N ALA A 119 -15.21 10.41 20.11
CA ALA A 119 -14.90 9.10 20.65
C ALA A 119 -13.60 8.55 20.02
N GLN A 120 -12.70 8.09 20.86
CA GLN A 120 -11.47 7.44 20.43
C GLN A 120 -11.74 5.95 20.20
N MET A 121 -11.38 5.46 19.03
CA MET A 121 -11.56 4.08 18.63
C MET A 121 -10.20 3.40 18.45
N PRO A 122 -10.02 2.13 18.85
CA PRO A 122 -8.77 1.43 18.62
C PRO A 122 -8.56 1.14 17.13
N CYS A 123 -7.35 1.37 16.63
CA CYS A 123 -6.92 0.90 15.32
C CYS A 123 -6.18 -0.43 15.50
N ARG A 124 -6.77 -1.49 14.97
CA ARG A 124 -6.19 -2.83 15.01
C ARG A 124 -5.50 -3.18 13.69
N ALA A 125 -5.76 -2.41 12.62
CA ALA A 125 -5.17 -2.64 11.31
C ALA A 125 -3.67 -2.32 11.32
N ARG A 126 -2.90 -3.14 10.63
CA ARG A 126 -1.51 -2.83 10.30
C ARG A 126 -1.49 -1.92 9.07
N VAL A 127 -0.67 -0.86 9.09
CA VAL A 127 -0.63 0.12 8.01
C VAL A 127 0.63 -0.06 7.18
N PHE A 128 0.47 -0.19 5.86
CA PHE A 128 1.53 -0.12 4.87
C PHE A 128 1.35 1.12 4.02
N LEU A 129 2.44 1.78 3.69
CA LEU A 129 2.47 2.98 2.86
C LEU A 129 3.29 2.70 1.60
N GLY A 130 2.82 3.16 0.45
CA GLY A 130 3.55 3.13 -0.81
C GLY A 130 3.89 4.54 -1.28
N SER A 131 5.09 4.74 -1.84
CA SER A 131 5.45 5.98 -2.53
C SER A 131 6.39 5.71 -3.70
N SER A 132 6.32 6.54 -4.73
CA SER A 132 7.25 6.54 -5.85
C SER A 132 8.49 7.41 -5.60
N ARG A 133 8.52 8.19 -4.54
CA ARG A 133 9.68 8.99 -4.13
C ARG A 133 10.83 8.09 -3.64
N SER A 134 12.05 8.53 -3.84
CA SER A 134 13.22 7.85 -3.26
C SER A 134 13.33 8.15 -1.75
N ALA A 135 14.01 7.27 -1.01
CA ALA A 135 14.28 7.51 0.41
C ALA A 135 15.13 8.78 0.62
N ALA A 136 16.02 9.09 -0.32
CA ALA A 136 16.83 10.31 -0.29
C ALA A 136 15.99 11.57 -0.46
N ASP A 137 15.03 11.56 -1.42
CA ASP A 137 14.12 12.69 -1.64
C ASP A 137 13.18 12.92 -0.45
N ILE A 138 12.74 11.83 0.18
CA ILE A 138 11.90 11.92 1.39
C ILE A 138 12.72 12.50 2.56
N ALA A 139 13.95 12.04 2.75
CA ALA A 139 14.82 12.50 3.82
C ALA A 139 15.29 13.97 3.64
N ALA A 140 15.45 14.41 2.38
CA ALA A 140 15.85 15.75 2.03
C ALA A 140 14.68 16.74 1.89
N ASP A 141 13.44 16.29 2.09
CA ASP A 141 12.26 17.12 1.93
C ASP A 141 12.25 18.26 2.97
N PRO A 142 12.40 19.53 2.55
CA PRO A 142 12.41 20.65 3.46
C PRO A 142 11.03 20.98 4.03
N ASP A 143 9.97 20.35 3.50
CA ASP A 143 8.61 20.62 3.92
C ASP A 143 8.22 19.78 5.13
N PRO A 144 8.16 20.38 6.34
CA PRO A 144 7.77 19.69 7.56
C PRO A 144 6.29 19.23 7.53
N ARG A 145 5.53 19.56 6.46
CA ARG A 145 4.13 19.19 6.30
C ARG A 145 3.91 17.75 5.86
N SER A 146 4.98 17.01 5.59
CA SER A 146 4.93 15.59 5.23
C SER A 146 5.70 14.68 6.21
N PRO A 147 5.43 14.77 7.53
CA PRO A 147 6.20 14.02 8.53
C PRO A 147 5.96 12.51 8.45
N LEU A 148 4.86 12.09 7.83
CA LEU A 148 4.44 10.70 7.75
C LEU A 148 5.51 9.82 7.12
N LEU A 149 5.97 10.14 5.91
CA LEU A 149 6.95 9.32 5.19
C LEU A 149 8.33 9.39 5.83
N VAL A 150 8.75 10.58 6.33
CA VAL A 150 10.03 10.74 7.03
C VAL A 150 10.09 9.84 8.26
N ARG A 151 8.99 9.79 9.04
CA ARG A 151 8.90 8.94 10.23
C ARG A 151 9.00 7.44 9.89
N MET A 152 8.55 7.07 8.69
CA MET A 152 8.52 5.70 8.21
C MET A 152 9.82 5.21 7.58
N LEU A 153 10.84 6.07 7.43
CA LEU A 153 12.14 5.69 6.84
C LEU A 153 12.89 4.60 7.63
N SER A 154 12.51 4.32 8.87
CA SER A 154 13.09 3.24 9.68
C SER A 154 12.67 1.83 9.24
N PHE A 155 11.56 1.67 8.51
CA PHE A 155 10.99 0.39 8.08
C PHE A 155 10.68 0.43 6.59
N VAL A 156 11.72 0.44 5.76
CA VAL A 156 11.61 0.61 4.31
C VAL A 156 11.88 -0.67 3.57
N ILE A 157 11.02 -0.98 2.59
CA ILE A 157 11.29 -1.96 1.53
C ILE A 157 11.44 -1.20 0.22
N GLN A 158 12.65 -1.20 -0.36
CA GLN A 158 12.89 -0.64 -1.68
C GLN A 158 12.64 -1.69 -2.75
N VAL A 159 11.60 -1.48 -3.57
CA VAL A 159 11.30 -2.34 -4.73
C VAL A 159 12.06 -1.80 -5.94
N PRO A 160 12.99 -2.56 -6.53
CA PRO A 160 13.77 -2.09 -7.68
C PRO A 160 12.86 -1.93 -8.91
N ALA A 161 13.24 -1.02 -9.79
CA ALA A 161 12.55 -0.84 -11.07
C ALA A 161 12.64 -2.12 -11.91
N LEU A 162 11.66 -2.33 -12.81
CA LEU A 162 11.61 -3.54 -13.61
C LEU A 162 12.83 -3.68 -14.55
N ARG A 163 13.38 -2.55 -15.04
CA ARG A 163 14.61 -2.52 -15.85
C ARG A 163 15.85 -3.02 -15.11
N ASP A 164 15.87 -2.93 -13.77
CA ASP A 164 16.99 -3.37 -12.93
C ASP A 164 16.88 -4.88 -12.58
N ARG A 165 15.80 -5.54 -13.04
CA ARG A 165 15.56 -6.97 -12.83
C ARG A 165 15.02 -7.65 -14.10
N PRO A 166 15.80 -7.65 -15.17
CA PRO A 166 15.37 -8.20 -16.47
C PRO A 166 14.98 -9.67 -16.41
N SER A 167 15.53 -10.45 -15.47
CA SER A 167 15.16 -11.85 -15.23
C SER A 167 13.67 -12.03 -14.87
N ASP A 168 13.07 -11.05 -14.18
CA ASP A 168 11.70 -11.14 -13.70
C ASP A 168 10.68 -10.80 -14.80
N ILE A 169 11.11 -10.06 -15.84
CA ILE A 169 10.22 -9.57 -16.92
C ILE A 169 9.45 -10.73 -17.58
N ARG A 170 10.16 -11.82 -17.86
CA ARG A 170 9.55 -12.97 -18.52
C ARG A 170 8.48 -13.61 -17.65
N GLU A 171 8.78 -13.89 -16.39
CA GLU A 171 7.87 -14.52 -15.44
C GLU A 171 6.63 -13.67 -15.20
N ILE A 172 6.81 -12.36 -15.03
CA ILE A 172 5.72 -11.39 -14.88
C ILE A 172 4.82 -11.39 -16.13
N ALA A 173 5.41 -11.34 -17.32
CA ALA A 173 4.65 -11.32 -18.57
C ALA A 173 3.86 -12.62 -18.77
N GLU A 174 4.46 -13.77 -18.49
CA GLU A 174 3.80 -15.09 -18.59
C GLU A 174 2.63 -15.18 -17.57
N THR A 175 2.82 -14.69 -16.35
CA THR A 175 1.77 -14.66 -15.31
C THR A 175 0.61 -13.75 -15.71
N LEU A 176 0.88 -12.55 -16.23
CA LEU A 176 -0.15 -11.62 -16.68
C LEU A 176 -0.94 -12.19 -17.88
N LEU A 177 -0.24 -12.86 -18.80
CA LEU A 177 -0.89 -13.50 -19.93
C LEU A 177 -1.77 -14.67 -19.50
N ALA A 178 -1.31 -15.50 -18.55
CA ALA A 178 -2.07 -16.61 -18.00
C ALA A 178 -3.37 -16.10 -17.32
N ASN A 179 -3.28 -15.06 -16.50
CA ASN A 179 -4.45 -14.46 -15.84
C ASN A 179 -5.47 -13.90 -16.84
N ARG A 180 -5.01 -13.22 -17.90
CA ARG A 180 -5.90 -12.73 -18.97
C ARG A 180 -6.49 -13.86 -19.82
N SER A 181 -5.73 -14.92 -20.05
CA SER A 181 -6.19 -16.10 -20.78
C SER A 181 -7.32 -16.82 -20.02
N PHE A 182 -7.17 -16.97 -18.70
CA PHE A 182 -8.20 -17.52 -17.84
C PHE A 182 -9.49 -16.71 -17.87
N GLN A 183 -9.41 -15.38 -17.73
CA GLN A 183 -10.57 -14.48 -17.76
C GLN A 183 -11.34 -14.52 -19.10
N ARG A 184 -10.66 -14.83 -20.21
CA ARG A 184 -11.26 -14.88 -21.56
C ARG A 184 -11.55 -16.30 -22.05
N ASN A 185 -11.36 -17.31 -21.21
CA ASN A 185 -11.48 -18.73 -21.57
C ASN A 185 -10.70 -19.12 -22.85
N ALA A 186 -9.53 -18.51 -23.05
CA ALA A 186 -8.67 -18.68 -24.22
C ALA A 186 -7.21 -18.92 -23.78
N SER A 187 -6.64 -20.07 -24.16
CA SER A 187 -5.22 -20.35 -23.91
C SER A 187 -4.35 -19.53 -24.86
N LYS A 188 -3.52 -18.64 -24.32
CA LYS A 188 -2.53 -17.86 -25.09
C LYS A 188 -1.15 -18.09 -24.49
N SER A 189 -0.14 -18.12 -25.35
CA SER A 189 1.27 -18.21 -24.97
C SER A 189 2.11 -17.26 -25.82
N PHE A 190 3.24 -16.80 -25.29
CA PHE A 190 4.20 -16.02 -26.06
C PHE A 190 4.95 -16.92 -27.04
N SER A 191 5.11 -16.48 -28.30
CA SER A 191 6.03 -17.11 -29.25
C SER A 191 7.48 -16.98 -28.77
N ALA A 192 8.38 -17.82 -29.30
CA ALA A 192 9.81 -17.77 -28.96
C ALA A 192 10.41 -16.38 -29.29
N SER A 193 10.03 -15.79 -30.42
CA SER A 193 10.47 -14.43 -30.80
C SER A 193 9.93 -13.36 -29.88
N ALA A 194 8.67 -13.43 -29.45
CA ALA A 194 8.08 -12.48 -28.51
C ALA A 194 8.77 -12.54 -27.12
N ARG A 195 9.13 -13.74 -26.65
CA ARG A 195 9.89 -13.91 -25.40
C ARG A 195 11.27 -13.26 -25.44
N GLN A 196 11.98 -13.39 -26.58
CA GLN A 196 13.28 -12.72 -26.77
C GLN A 196 13.15 -11.19 -26.81
N HIS A 197 12.09 -10.67 -27.42
CA HIS A 197 11.83 -9.23 -27.47
C HIS A 197 11.46 -8.63 -26.11
N LEU A 198 10.70 -9.35 -25.29
CA LEU A 198 10.33 -8.88 -23.95
C LEU A 198 11.55 -8.52 -23.08
N VAL A 199 12.64 -9.29 -23.19
CA VAL A 199 13.87 -9.02 -22.42
C VAL A 199 14.66 -7.83 -22.98
N ARG A 200 14.48 -7.50 -24.28
CA ARG A 200 15.15 -6.36 -24.94
C ARG A 200 14.38 -5.05 -24.84
N LEU A 201 13.09 -5.11 -24.50
CA LEU A 201 12.31 -3.90 -24.26
C LEU A 201 12.84 -3.24 -22.98
N SER A 202 13.66 -2.21 -23.17
CA SER A 202 13.96 -1.23 -22.11
C SER A 202 12.62 -0.57 -21.77
N ILE A 203 11.96 -1.04 -20.75
CA ILE A 203 10.80 -0.37 -20.20
C ILE A 203 11.36 0.90 -19.55
N LYS A 204 11.21 2.03 -20.27
CA LYS A 204 11.54 3.37 -19.81
C LYS A 204 10.53 3.79 -18.79
#